data_01b55977ac9654cbe49202f9da7011a6
#
_entry.id   01b55977ac9654cbe49202f9da7011a6
#
_cell.length_a   1.000
_cell.length_b   1.000
_cell.length_c   1.000
_cell.angle_alpha   90.00
_cell.angle_beta   90.00
_cell.angle_gamma   90.00
#
_symmetry.space_group_name_H-M   'P 1'
#
loop_
_entity.id
_entity.type
_entity.pdbx_description
1 polymer ?
#
loop_
_entity_poly.entity_id
_entity_poly.type
_entity_poly.pdbx_seq_one_letter_code
_entity_poly.pdbx_strand_id
1 'polypeptide(L)'
;QNADEQIIQKTVEDEIAFGCENLAFSPEKISKQIDTVCRLMKLDKSWQSRKLSGGQKQRLITASTLAMGQKIVILDEPLANLDTAGAEMLMSTLKSLAKAGYCIIVIEHRLDVVLPFVDKVFHVGNRNVNEITDRENYLKEQSTEIEDTCSTFSGTLPAFSLADVAFAVKERDILNGVTFDILKGSRTVLLGENGCGKTTL
;
A
#
# COMPACT_ATOMS: atom_id res chain seq x y z
N GLN A 1 2.76 -11.25 -3.84
CA GLN A 1 3.55 -10.42 -2.90
C GLN A 1 4.10 -9.15 -3.54
N ASN A 2 4.56 -9.15 -4.79
CA ASN A 2 5.10 -7.96 -5.44
C ASN A 2 4.19 -7.51 -6.59
N ALA A 3 3.56 -6.35 -6.47
CA ALA A 3 2.67 -5.80 -7.48
C ALA A 3 3.37 -5.56 -8.83
N ASP A 4 4.66 -5.20 -8.80
CA ASP A 4 5.43 -4.94 -10.01
C ASP A 4 5.68 -6.19 -10.87
N GLU A 5 5.74 -7.36 -10.25
CA GLU A 5 5.95 -8.64 -10.93
C GLU A 5 4.65 -9.22 -11.50
N GLN A 6 3.50 -8.78 -10.97
CA GLN A 6 2.20 -9.28 -11.40
C GLN A 6 1.63 -8.49 -12.60
N ILE A 7 2.03 -7.22 -12.75
CA ILE A 7 1.54 -6.37 -13.83
C ILE A 7 2.38 -6.61 -15.09
N ILE A 8 1.73 -7.11 -16.14
CA ILE A 8 2.37 -7.49 -17.40
C ILE A 8 2.02 -6.57 -18.57
N GLN A 9 0.87 -5.90 -18.53
CA GLN A 9 0.39 -5.07 -19.61
C GLN A 9 0.83 -3.59 -19.49
N LYS A 10 0.75 -2.86 -20.62
CA LYS A 10 1.24 -1.48 -20.71
C LYS A 10 0.31 -0.45 -20.10
N THR A 11 -0.99 -0.67 -20.21
CA THR A 11 -2.02 0.24 -19.69
C THR A 11 -2.90 -0.46 -18.66
N VAL A 12 -3.60 0.34 -17.85
CA VAL A 12 -4.60 -0.15 -16.90
C VAL A 12 -5.72 -0.91 -17.62
N GLU A 13 -6.17 -0.41 -18.77
CA GLU A 13 -7.19 -1.06 -19.57
C GLU A 13 -6.78 -2.45 -20.03
N ASP A 14 -5.58 -2.56 -20.63
CA ASP A 14 -5.05 -3.83 -21.12
C ASP A 14 -4.85 -4.85 -19.99
N GLU A 15 -4.37 -4.40 -18.82
CA GLU A 15 -4.15 -5.27 -17.66
C GLU A 15 -5.45 -5.86 -17.12
N ILE A 16 -6.52 -5.05 -17.08
CA ILE A 16 -7.84 -5.52 -16.65
C ILE A 16 -8.48 -6.41 -17.71
N ALA A 17 -8.33 -6.07 -18.99
CA ALA A 17 -8.86 -6.86 -20.11
C ALA A 17 -8.25 -8.26 -20.17
N PHE A 18 -6.95 -8.38 -19.90
CA PHE A 18 -6.18 -9.63 -20.08
C PHE A 18 -6.83 -10.85 -19.39
N GLY A 19 -7.23 -10.70 -18.12
CA GLY A 19 -7.92 -11.79 -17.40
C GLY A 19 -9.28 -12.14 -17.98
N CYS A 20 -10.02 -11.13 -18.43
CA CYS A 20 -11.34 -11.29 -19.02
C CYS A 20 -11.28 -11.98 -20.41
N GLU A 21 -10.26 -11.64 -21.21
CA GLU A 21 -10.01 -12.25 -22.52
C GLU A 21 -9.66 -13.73 -22.38
N ASN A 22 -8.83 -14.09 -21.40
CA ASN A 22 -8.50 -15.49 -21.10
C ASN A 22 -9.72 -16.32 -20.67
N LEU A 23 -10.73 -15.65 -20.12
CA LEU A 23 -12.04 -16.27 -19.79
C LEU A 23 -13.04 -16.24 -20.96
N ALA A 24 -12.60 -15.80 -22.15
CA ALA A 24 -13.40 -15.68 -23.35
C ALA A 24 -14.69 -14.85 -23.16
N PHE A 25 -14.61 -13.75 -22.40
CA PHE A 25 -15.72 -12.81 -22.28
C PHE A 25 -15.90 -12.05 -23.61
N SER A 26 -17.15 -11.67 -23.93
CA SER A 26 -17.40 -10.84 -25.10
C SER A 26 -16.79 -9.43 -24.94
N PRO A 27 -16.41 -8.76 -26.04
CA PRO A 27 -15.86 -7.40 -26.00
C PRO A 27 -16.72 -6.41 -25.22
N GLU A 28 -18.06 -6.51 -25.37
CA GLU A 28 -19.02 -5.64 -24.66
C GLU A 28 -18.99 -5.91 -23.15
N LYS A 29 -18.86 -7.18 -22.74
CA LYS A 29 -18.75 -7.57 -21.34
C LYS A 29 -17.42 -7.08 -20.76
N ILE A 30 -16.32 -7.21 -21.49
CA ILE A 30 -15.00 -6.74 -21.08
C ILE A 30 -15.03 -5.23 -20.84
N SER A 31 -15.51 -4.44 -21.80
CA SER A 31 -15.63 -2.99 -21.68
C SER A 31 -16.43 -2.57 -20.44
N LYS A 32 -17.58 -3.22 -20.21
CA LYS A 32 -18.42 -2.96 -19.03
C LYS A 32 -17.71 -3.29 -17.72
N GLN A 33 -16.95 -4.39 -17.68
CA GLN A 33 -16.19 -4.78 -16.49
C GLN A 33 -15.08 -3.76 -16.20
N ILE A 34 -14.31 -3.36 -17.22
CA ILE A 34 -13.25 -2.35 -17.09
C ILE A 34 -13.82 -1.06 -16.51
N ASP A 35 -14.88 -0.50 -17.08
CA ASP A 35 -15.48 0.74 -16.60
C ASP A 35 -15.99 0.61 -15.15
N THR A 36 -16.52 -0.57 -14.79
CA THR A 36 -17.01 -0.83 -13.44
C THR A 36 -15.87 -0.89 -12.43
N VAL A 37 -14.83 -1.69 -12.69
CA VAL A 37 -13.74 -1.86 -11.72
C VAL A 37 -12.82 -0.64 -11.66
N CYS A 38 -12.62 0.08 -12.77
CA CYS A 38 -11.87 1.34 -12.77
C CYS A 38 -12.54 2.39 -11.87
N ARG A 39 -13.87 2.50 -11.92
CA ARG A 39 -14.64 3.39 -11.03
C ARG A 39 -14.52 2.96 -9.57
N LEU A 40 -14.67 1.67 -9.27
CA LEU A 40 -14.58 1.13 -7.90
C LEU A 40 -13.19 1.35 -7.31
N MET A 41 -12.14 1.13 -8.10
CA MET A 41 -10.75 1.23 -7.67
C MET A 41 -10.13 2.62 -7.86
N LYS A 42 -10.90 3.60 -8.37
CA LYS A 42 -10.43 4.96 -8.67
C LYS A 42 -9.18 4.94 -9.56
N LEU A 43 -9.25 4.21 -10.66
CA LEU A 43 -8.22 4.10 -11.68
C LEU A 43 -8.70 4.74 -12.97
N ASP A 44 -7.77 5.36 -13.70
CA ASP A 44 -8.01 5.79 -15.08
C ASP A 44 -7.46 4.71 -16.02
N LYS A 45 -8.31 4.22 -16.90
CA LYS A 45 -7.99 3.13 -17.83
C LYS A 45 -6.87 3.48 -18.81
N SER A 46 -6.66 4.78 -19.09
CA SER A 46 -5.59 5.26 -19.98
C SER A 46 -4.21 5.32 -19.34
N TRP A 47 -4.12 5.20 -18.02
CA TRP A 47 -2.84 5.27 -17.32
C TRP A 47 -1.88 4.15 -17.72
N GLN A 48 -0.59 4.50 -17.79
CA GLN A 48 0.47 3.53 -18.02
C GLN A 48 0.78 2.77 -16.73
N SER A 49 0.67 1.44 -16.76
CA SER A 49 0.81 0.56 -15.60
C SER A 49 2.16 0.74 -14.88
N ARG A 50 3.24 0.95 -15.63
CA ARG A 50 4.59 1.15 -15.07
C ARG A 50 4.78 2.47 -14.33
N LYS A 51 3.94 3.48 -14.60
CA LYS A 51 4.02 4.81 -13.97
C LYS A 51 3.14 4.94 -12.73
N LEU A 52 2.41 3.90 -12.38
CA LEU A 52 1.54 3.87 -11.22
C LEU A 52 2.36 3.86 -9.92
N SER A 53 1.84 4.53 -8.89
CA SER A 53 2.35 4.37 -7.52
C SER A 53 2.08 2.96 -6.99
N GLY A 54 2.79 2.54 -5.94
CA GLY A 54 2.58 1.22 -5.32
C GLY A 54 1.10 0.95 -4.97
N GLY A 55 0.42 1.92 -4.36
CA GLY A 55 -1.01 1.80 -4.04
C GLY A 55 -1.91 1.74 -5.27
N GLN A 56 -1.58 2.44 -6.36
CA GLN A 56 -2.30 2.33 -7.62
C GLN A 56 -2.09 0.97 -8.27
N LYS A 57 -0.87 0.42 -8.24
CA LYS A 57 -0.56 -0.93 -8.74
C LYS A 57 -1.35 -2.00 -7.98
N GLN A 58 -1.37 -1.91 -6.65
CA GLN A 58 -2.14 -2.85 -5.83
C GLN A 58 -3.64 -2.80 -6.14
N ARG A 59 -4.20 -1.60 -6.35
CA ARG A 59 -5.59 -1.44 -6.79
C ARG A 59 -5.82 -1.99 -8.19
N LEU A 60 -4.85 -1.86 -9.10
CA LEU A 60 -4.95 -2.40 -10.45
C LEU A 60 -5.03 -3.93 -10.43
N ILE A 61 -4.17 -4.61 -9.66
CA ILE A 61 -4.22 -6.07 -9.51
C ILE A 61 -5.57 -6.52 -8.95
N THR A 62 -6.05 -5.82 -7.91
CA THR A 62 -7.38 -6.11 -7.34
C THR A 62 -8.48 -5.88 -8.39
N ALA A 63 -8.41 -4.80 -9.18
CA ALA A 63 -9.35 -4.52 -10.26
C ALA A 63 -9.37 -5.63 -11.32
N SER A 64 -8.20 -6.10 -11.75
CA SER A 64 -8.09 -7.20 -12.73
C SER A 64 -8.74 -8.48 -12.21
N THR A 65 -8.54 -8.81 -10.94
CA THR A 65 -9.20 -9.96 -10.29
C THR A 65 -10.72 -9.80 -10.24
N LEU A 66 -11.21 -8.63 -9.87
CA LEU A 66 -12.66 -8.36 -9.78
C LEU A 66 -13.35 -8.37 -11.14
N ALA A 67 -12.66 -7.90 -12.19
CA ALA A 67 -13.19 -7.86 -13.56
C ALA A 67 -13.53 -9.26 -14.09
N MET A 68 -12.82 -10.28 -13.63
CA MET A 68 -13.10 -11.67 -13.95
C MET A 68 -14.40 -12.21 -13.29
N GLY A 69 -15.10 -11.40 -12.48
CA GLY A 69 -16.38 -11.75 -11.87
C GLY A 69 -16.25 -12.47 -10.53
N GLN A 70 -15.09 -12.53 -9.95
CA GLN A 70 -14.86 -13.16 -8.64
C GLN A 70 -15.57 -12.37 -7.53
N LYS A 71 -16.20 -13.10 -6.61
CA LYS A 71 -16.86 -12.53 -5.43
C LYS A 71 -16.05 -12.71 -4.14
N ILE A 72 -15.04 -13.55 -4.19
CA ILE A 72 -14.09 -13.79 -3.09
C ILE A 72 -12.73 -13.27 -3.54
N VAL A 73 -12.17 -12.37 -2.78
CA VAL A 73 -10.86 -11.74 -3.04
C VAL A 73 -9.94 -12.04 -1.86
N ILE A 74 -8.81 -12.66 -2.13
CA ILE A 74 -7.78 -12.96 -1.14
C ILE A 74 -6.56 -12.11 -1.48
N LEU A 75 -6.11 -11.31 -0.53
CA LEU A 75 -4.94 -10.45 -0.66
C LEU A 75 -3.89 -10.87 0.38
N ASP A 76 -2.72 -11.20 -0.11
CA ASP A 76 -1.58 -11.58 0.71
C ASP A 76 -0.57 -10.43 0.75
N GLU A 77 -0.34 -9.89 1.97
CA GLU A 77 0.50 -8.73 2.26
C GLU A 77 0.29 -7.52 1.32
N PRO A 78 -0.97 -7.09 1.07
CA PRO A 78 -1.22 -6.03 0.10
C PRO A 78 -0.69 -4.67 0.51
N LEU A 79 -0.29 -4.49 1.76
CA LEU A 79 0.21 -3.22 2.31
C LEU A 79 1.75 -3.10 2.31
N ALA A 80 2.49 -4.14 1.88
CA ALA A 80 3.95 -4.24 2.05
C ALA A 80 4.74 -3.04 1.50
N ASN A 81 4.33 -2.46 0.37
CA ASN A 81 5.03 -1.36 -0.29
C ASN A 81 4.24 -0.05 -0.25
N LEU A 82 3.27 0.07 0.66
CA LEU A 82 2.42 1.25 0.78
C LEU A 82 2.84 2.10 1.97
N ASP A 83 2.82 3.41 1.77
CA ASP A 83 2.80 4.37 2.87
C ASP A 83 1.45 4.32 3.60
N THR A 84 1.34 4.99 4.74
CA THR A 84 0.13 4.97 5.56
C THR A 84 -1.11 5.43 4.79
N ALA A 85 -0.99 6.52 4.02
CA ALA A 85 -2.11 7.06 3.24
C ALA A 85 -2.56 6.09 2.13
N GLY A 86 -1.61 5.45 1.43
CA GLY A 86 -1.89 4.43 0.42
C GLY A 86 -2.54 3.18 1.01
N ALA A 87 -2.08 2.75 2.17
CA ALA A 87 -2.63 1.61 2.90
C ALA A 87 -4.07 1.86 3.37
N GLU A 88 -4.35 3.01 4.00
CA GLU A 88 -5.70 3.41 4.42
C GLU A 88 -6.65 3.52 3.23
N MET A 89 -6.20 4.09 2.11
CA MET A 89 -6.99 4.20 0.89
C MET A 89 -7.36 2.81 0.34
N LEU A 90 -6.41 1.87 0.30
CA LEU A 90 -6.67 0.50 -0.13
C LEU A 90 -7.69 -0.16 0.79
N MET A 91 -7.47 -0.13 2.11
CA MET A 91 -8.36 -0.74 3.10
C MET A 91 -9.78 -0.15 3.05
N SER A 92 -9.90 1.17 2.89
CA SER A 92 -11.20 1.85 2.71
C SER A 92 -11.92 1.36 1.43
N THR A 93 -11.18 1.15 0.36
CA THR A 93 -11.72 0.61 -0.90
C THR A 93 -12.21 -0.83 -0.71
N LEU A 94 -11.42 -1.68 -0.05
CA LEU A 94 -11.79 -3.07 0.26
C LEU A 94 -13.03 -3.13 1.16
N LYS A 95 -13.13 -2.26 2.17
CA LYS A 95 -14.34 -2.14 3.01
C LYS A 95 -15.57 -1.76 2.19
N SER A 96 -15.42 -0.89 1.19
CA SER A 96 -16.51 -0.52 0.29
C SER A 96 -16.95 -1.69 -0.59
N LEU A 97 -16.01 -2.52 -1.05
CA LEU A 97 -16.31 -3.77 -1.76
C LEU A 97 -17.05 -4.78 -0.88
N ALA A 98 -16.64 -4.94 0.37
CA ALA A 98 -17.33 -5.82 1.32
C ALA A 98 -18.80 -5.40 1.50
N LYS A 99 -19.06 -4.08 1.63
CA LYS A 99 -20.43 -3.53 1.65
C LYS A 99 -21.22 -3.79 0.36
N ALA A 100 -20.55 -3.92 -0.78
CA ALA A 100 -21.14 -4.28 -2.06
C ALA A 100 -21.34 -5.81 -2.25
N GLY A 101 -21.12 -6.60 -1.20
CA GLY A 101 -21.36 -8.05 -1.17
C GLY A 101 -20.19 -8.92 -1.62
N TYR A 102 -18.97 -8.38 -1.63
CA TYR A 102 -17.75 -9.16 -1.85
C TYR A 102 -17.24 -9.74 -0.53
N CYS A 103 -16.72 -10.96 -0.56
CA CYS A 103 -15.98 -11.54 0.55
C CYS A 103 -14.50 -11.18 0.40
N ILE A 104 -13.95 -10.45 1.37
CA ILE A 104 -12.57 -9.98 1.34
C ILE A 104 -11.78 -10.67 2.45
N ILE A 105 -10.69 -11.31 2.10
CA ILE A 105 -9.73 -11.92 3.02
C ILE A 105 -8.40 -11.20 2.84
N VAL A 106 -7.88 -10.62 3.91
CA VAL A 106 -6.58 -9.94 3.92
C VAL A 106 -5.65 -10.66 4.88
N ILE A 107 -4.50 -11.07 4.39
CA ILE A 107 -3.42 -11.65 5.18
C ILE A 107 -2.42 -10.53 5.41
N GLU A 108 -2.24 -10.10 6.65
CA GLU A 108 -1.41 -8.93 6.99
C GLU A 108 -0.85 -9.01 8.40
N HIS A 109 0.26 -8.33 8.60
CA HIS A 109 0.94 -8.18 9.88
C HIS A 109 0.87 -6.73 10.44
N ARG A 110 0.50 -5.74 9.62
CA ARG A 110 0.32 -4.34 10.01
C ARG A 110 -1.05 -4.13 10.64
N LEU A 111 -1.23 -4.65 11.86
CA LEU A 111 -2.52 -4.70 12.57
C LEU A 111 -3.09 -3.31 12.86
N ASP A 112 -2.25 -2.35 13.19
CA ASP A 112 -2.59 -0.95 13.45
C ASP A 112 -3.38 -0.32 12.29
N VAL A 113 -3.00 -0.64 11.06
CA VAL A 113 -3.65 -0.14 9.84
C VAL A 113 -4.91 -0.93 9.50
N VAL A 114 -4.91 -2.25 9.69
CA VAL A 114 -5.97 -3.15 9.18
C VAL A 114 -7.19 -3.19 10.10
N LEU A 115 -6.99 -3.22 11.42
CA LEU A 115 -8.05 -3.46 12.40
C LEU A 115 -9.26 -2.51 12.31
N PRO A 116 -9.12 -1.21 11.98
CA PRO A 116 -10.27 -0.31 11.81
C PRO A 116 -11.19 -0.66 10.63
N PHE A 117 -10.73 -1.50 9.72
CA PHE A 117 -11.42 -1.77 8.45
C PHE A 117 -12.04 -3.17 8.35
N VAL A 118 -11.72 -4.08 9.28
CA VAL A 118 -12.12 -5.50 9.21
C VAL A 118 -13.19 -5.85 10.23
N ASP A 119 -14.06 -6.80 9.87
CA ASP A 119 -15.15 -7.26 10.73
C ASP A 119 -14.68 -8.40 11.65
N LYS A 120 -13.81 -9.29 11.17
CA LYS A 120 -13.26 -10.43 11.91
C LYS A 120 -11.75 -10.50 11.78
N VAL A 121 -11.11 -10.98 12.83
CA VAL A 121 -9.66 -11.20 12.88
C VAL A 121 -9.39 -12.63 13.29
N PHE A 122 -8.51 -13.30 12.55
CA PHE A 122 -8.06 -14.65 12.85
C PHE A 122 -6.54 -14.65 13.01
N HIS A 123 -6.05 -15.18 14.11
CA HIS A 123 -4.63 -15.42 14.30
C HIS A 123 -4.27 -16.86 13.91
N VAL A 124 -3.28 -16.99 13.04
CA VAL A 124 -2.75 -18.28 12.61
C VAL A 124 -1.42 -18.52 13.35
N GLY A 125 -1.40 -19.48 14.24
CA GLY A 125 -0.21 -19.83 15.02
C GLY A 125 -0.29 -21.24 15.59
N ASN A 126 0.85 -21.87 15.87
CA ASN A 126 0.94 -23.21 16.44
C ASN A 126 0.09 -24.27 15.70
N ARG A 127 0.00 -24.18 14.37
CA ARG A 127 -0.84 -25.02 13.47
C ARG A 127 -2.35 -24.92 13.74
N ASN A 128 -2.80 -23.87 14.41
CA ASN A 128 -4.21 -23.58 14.69
C ASN A 128 -4.60 -22.22 14.15
N VAL A 129 -5.92 -22.03 13.99
CA VAL A 129 -6.55 -20.76 13.60
C VAL A 129 -7.53 -20.38 14.69
N ASN A 130 -7.34 -19.23 15.33
CA ASN A 130 -8.18 -18.74 16.41
C ASN A 130 -8.79 -17.39 16.07
N GLU A 131 -10.09 -17.21 16.28
CA GLU A 131 -10.74 -15.92 16.14
C GLU A 131 -10.35 -15.01 17.34
N ILE A 132 -9.92 -13.79 17.03
CA ILE A 132 -9.58 -12.77 18.03
C ILE A 132 -10.83 -11.94 18.29
N THR A 133 -11.43 -12.13 19.47
CA THR A 133 -12.62 -11.39 19.91
C THR A 133 -12.26 -10.10 20.66
N ASP A 134 -11.21 -10.11 21.46
CA ASP A 134 -10.66 -8.95 22.16
C ASP A 134 -9.46 -8.37 21.40
N ARG A 135 -9.77 -7.43 20.52
CA ARG A 135 -8.76 -6.81 19.64
C ARG A 135 -7.83 -5.85 20.37
N GLU A 136 -8.33 -5.17 21.40
CA GLU A 136 -7.54 -4.21 22.17
C GLU A 136 -6.47 -4.92 23.00
N ASN A 137 -6.83 -6.02 23.65
CA ASN A 137 -5.88 -6.82 24.42
C ASN A 137 -4.86 -7.48 23.48
N TYR A 138 -5.31 -8.02 22.35
CA TYR A 138 -4.43 -8.62 21.36
C TYR A 138 -3.38 -7.63 20.82
N LEU A 139 -3.76 -6.37 20.56
CA LEU A 139 -2.80 -5.33 20.14
C LEU A 139 -1.78 -5.02 21.23
N LYS A 140 -2.20 -4.95 22.48
CA LYS A 140 -1.29 -4.72 23.61
C LYS A 140 -0.28 -5.85 23.77
N GLU A 141 -0.69 -7.09 23.59
CA GLU A 141 0.20 -8.26 23.67
C GLU A 141 1.21 -8.30 22.50
N GLN A 142 0.82 -7.78 21.32
CA GLN A 142 1.71 -7.71 20.15
C GLN A 142 2.61 -6.47 20.17
N SER A 143 2.23 -5.39 20.87
CA SER A 143 3.10 -4.25 21.09
C SER A 143 4.14 -4.62 22.13
N THR A 144 5.35 -4.91 21.66
CA THR A 144 6.51 -4.98 22.53
C THR A 144 6.64 -3.61 23.18
N GLU A 145 6.54 -3.49 24.50
CA GLU A 145 6.94 -2.29 25.22
C GLU A 145 8.42 -2.05 24.86
N ILE A 146 8.64 -1.16 23.94
CA ILE A 146 9.99 -0.63 23.71
C ILE A 146 10.24 0.21 24.96
N GLU A 147 10.98 -0.35 25.92
CA GLU A 147 11.53 0.46 27.00
C GLU A 147 12.19 1.67 26.35
N ASP A 148 11.74 2.87 26.72
CA ASP A 148 12.27 4.11 26.21
C ASP A 148 13.71 4.28 26.71
N THR A 149 14.61 3.48 26.14
CA THR A 149 16.04 3.58 26.33
C THR A 149 16.62 4.74 25.52
N CYS A 150 15.82 5.79 25.30
CA CYS A 150 16.27 6.98 24.62
C CYS A 150 17.28 7.69 25.53
N SER A 151 18.53 7.19 25.53
CA SER A 151 19.66 7.93 26.06
C SER A 151 19.71 9.25 25.31
N THR A 152 19.57 10.36 26.03
CA THR A 152 19.68 11.70 25.47
C THR A 152 21.01 11.80 24.74
N PHE A 153 20.93 11.86 23.40
CA PHE A 153 22.10 12.02 22.57
C PHE A 153 22.66 13.45 22.77
N SER A 154 23.90 13.57 23.22
CA SER A 154 24.56 14.86 23.54
C SER A 154 25.65 15.27 22.52
N GLY A 155 25.74 14.60 21.40
CA GLY A 155 26.69 14.92 20.33
C GLY A 155 26.39 16.29 19.70
N THR A 156 27.43 17.11 19.50
CA THR A 156 27.32 18.44 18.89
C THR A 156 28.00 18.55 17.54
N LEU A 157 28.83 17.55 17.16
CA LEU A 157 29.57 17.58 15.90
C LEU A 157 28.77 16.95 14.78
N PRO A 158 28.52 17.61 13.66
CA PRO A 158 27.86 17.03 12.51
C PRO A 158 28.74 15.94 11.87
N ALA A 159 28.12 14.80 11.55
CA ALA A 159 28.71 13.78 10.68
C ALA A 159 28.39 14.06 9.22
N PHE A 160 27.24 14.69 8.99
CA PHE A 160 26.73 15.04 7.68
C PHE A 160 25.88 16.31 7.79
N SER A 161 26.12 17.27 6.90
CA SER A 161 25.40 18.55 6.86
C SER A 161 24.85 18.79 5.45
N LEU A 162 23.61 19.21 5.39
CA LEU A 162 23.00 19.78 4.20
C LEU A 162 22.76 21.27 4.45
N ALA A 163 23.06 22.09 3.47
CA ALA A 163 22.83 23.53 3.54
C ALA A 163 22.18 24.00 2.23
N ASP A 164 20.94 24.44 2.31
CA ASP A 164 20.18 25.03 1.21
C ASP A 164 20.15 24.12 -0.06
N VAL A 165 19.96 22.82 0.16
CA VAL A 165 19.96 21.84 -0.95
C VAL A 165 18.63 21.89 -1.67
N ALA A 166 18.69 22.17 -2.98
CA ALA A 166 17.57 22.10 -3.89
C ALA A 166 17.83 21.08 -5.01
N PHE A 167 16.82 20.32 -5.38
CA PHE A 167 16.92 19.37 -6.48
C PHE A 167 15.59 19.28 -7.23
N ALA A 168 15.65 19.45 -8.54
CA ALA A 168 14.50 19.37 -9.42
C ALA A 168 14.73 18.36 -10.56
N VAL A 169 13.68 17.70 -10.98
CA VAL A 169 13.68 16.82 -12.17
C VAL A 169 12.67 17.34 -13.18
N LYS A 170 13.16 17.79 -14.33
CA LYS A 170 12.37 18.50 -15.35
C LYS A 170 11.74 19.76 -14.72
N GLU A 171 10.40 19.83 -14.67
CA GLU A 171 9.64 20.96 -14.11
C GLU A 171 9.11 20.70 -12.69
N ARG A 172 9.57 19.62 -12.03
CA ARG A 172 9.11 19.26 -10.70
C ARG A 172 10.25 19.43 -9.69
N ASP A 173 10.04 20.31 -8.72
CA ASP A 173 10.91 20.43 -7.56
C ASP A 173 10.71 19.21 -6.65
N ILE A 174 11.81 18.53 -6.31
CA ILE A 174 11.84 17.37 -5.40
C ILE A 174 12.29 17.81 -4.02
N LEU A 175 13.33 18.63 -3.97
CA LEU A 175 13.86 19.24 -2.73
C LEU A 175 13.97 20.75 -2.95
N ASN A 176 13.62 21.53 -1.92
CA ASN A 176 13.67 22.99 -2.00
C ASN A 176 14.20 23.57 -0.68
N GLY A 177 15.44 24.07 -0.70
CA GLY A 177 16.05 24.74 0.44
C GLY A 177 16.25 23.85 1.68
N VAL A 178 16.56 22.58 1.50
CA VAL A 178 16.72 21.62 2.60
C VAL A 178 18.00 21.89 3.37
N THR A 179 17.87 22.19 4.67
CA THR A 179 19.00 22.46 5.56
C THR A 179 18.81 21.70 6.86
N PHE A 180 19.72 20.77 7.18
CA PHE A 180 19.78 20.08 8.47
C PHE A 180 21.11 19.35 8.67
N ASP A 181 21.40 19.00 9.93
CA ASP A 181 22.60 18.26 10.32
C ASP A 181 22.21 16.88 10.87
N ILE A 182 23.02 15.88 10.51
CA ILE A 182 23.03 14.57 11.18
C ILE A 182 24.27 14.52 12.07
N LEU A 183 24.07 14.38 13.36
CA LEU A 183 25.14 14.45 14.33
C LEU A 183 25.90 13.13 14.43
N LYS A 184 27.20 13.21 14.68
CA LYS A 184 28.08 12.05 14.79
C LYS A 184 27.66 11.15 15.96
N GLY A 185 27.36 9.88 15.65
CA GLY A 185 26.90 8.89 16.65
C GLY A 185 25.39 8.92 16.91
N SER A 186 24.62 9.83 16.26
CA SER A 186 23.16 9.84 16.35
C SER A 186 22.53 8.69 15.53
N ARG A 187 21.35 8.27 15.94
CA ARG A 187 20.44 7.42 15.15
C ARG A 187 19.32 8.30 14.63
N THR A 188 19.27 8.52 13.32
CA THR A 188 18.32 9.43 12.69
C THR A 188 17.39 8.65 11.76
N VAL A 189 16.09 8.92 11.81
CA VAL A 189 15.10 8.40 10.88
C VAL A 189 14.53 9.52 10.02
N LEU A 190 14.41 9.27 8.72
CA LEU A 190 13.74 10.17 7.77
C LEU A 190 12.33 9.63 7.51
N LEU A 191 11.32 10.41 7.88
CA LEU A 191 9.91 10.07 7.71
C LEU A 191 9.29 10.89 6.57
N GLY A 192 8.27 10.36 5.92
CA GLY A 192 7.50 11.04 4.88
C GLY A 192 6.81 10.06 3.93
N GLU A 193 5.87 10.57 3.15
CA GLU A 193 5.11 9.80 2.17
C GLU A 193 5.98 9.28 1.02
N ASN A 194 5.47 8.30 0.28
CA ASN A 194 6.15 7.80 -0.91
C ASN A 194 6.25 8.88 -1.98
N GLY A 195 7.44 9.04 -2.54
CA GLY A 195 7.70 10.07 -3.55
C GLY A 195 7.98 11.49 -3.02
N CYS A 196 8.05 11.69 -1.69
CA CYS A 196 8.38 13.00 -1.10
C CYS A 196 9.87 13.38 -1.16
N GLY A 197 10.71 12.56 -1.77
CA GLY A 197 12.12 12.88 -1.96
C GLY A 197 13.11 12.29 -0.95
N LYS A 198 12.68 11.38 -0.04
CA LYS A 198 13.59 10.76 0.96
C LYS A 198 14.82 10.09 0.35
N THR A 199 14.64 9.38 -0.77
CA THR A 199 15.74 8.69 -1.47
C THR A 199 16.61 9.64 -2.29
N THR A 200 16.07 10.80 -2.64
CA THR A 200 16.80 11.86 -3.36
C THR A 200 17.71 12.65 -2.44
N LEU A 201 17.33 12.77 -1.18
CA LEU A 201 18.10 13.39 -0.13
C LEU A 201 19.33 12.58 0.24
#